data_ce37b6386f49ab9dc472ef38a60d3d05
#
_entry.id   ce37b6386f49ab9dc472ef38a60d3d05
#
_cell.length_a   1.000
_cell.length_b   1.000
_cell.length_c   1.000
_cell.angle_alpha   90.00
_cell.angle_beta   90.00
_cell.angle_gamma   90.00
#
_symmetry.space_group_name_H-M   'P 1'
#
loop_
_entity.id
_entity.type
_entity.pdbx_description
1 polymer ?
#
loop_
_entity_poly.entity_id
_entity_poly.type
_entity_poly.pdbx_seq_one_letter_code
_entity_poly.pdbx_strand_id
1 'polypeptide(L)'
;MKKILQIFVLSSFSLMSFADDHEWTTYTGEVLQCNLKDGKSVEDVMNMVRTDWYELDYPIPYDGWVTTPTLFADNDGGYDLFWVGFTADNADMGTSLDWFFENGTEVFSKWENLVECASWSHWDIWEAREPSSTFEEGDTNIWAFHSCNFKKRKGVSDFRDNDKEWNAFFDSIGHSGGAWRWWAAGGSDTSATNDFYINISFSSMNEYGKYRDARKQAMSDGSLPEQIADCDAPRVYAANNIKVMN
;
A
#
# COMPACT_ATOMS: atom_id res chain seq x y z
N MET A 1 34.15 48.94 -52.71
CA MET A 1 33.77 47.53 -52.50
C MET A 1 33.38 47.42 -51.06
N LYS A 2 32.03 47.40 -50.73
CA LYS A 2 31.50 47.26 -49.38
C LYS A 2 31.18 45.78 -49.22
N LYS A 3 31.84 45.11 -48.26
CA LYS A 3 31.48 43.76 -47.79
C LYS A 3 30.34 43.84 -46.78
N ILE A 4 29.20 43.27 -47.16
CA ILE A 4 28.03 43.08 -46.29
C ILE A 4 28.30 41.81 -45.49
N LEU A 5 28.41 41.95 -44.16
CA LEU A 5 28.52 40.85 -43.22
C LEU A 5 27.08 40.43 -42.81
N GLN A 6 26.62 39.30 -43.31
CA GLN A 6 25.36 38.69 -42.89
C GLN A 6 25.58 37.97 -41.56
N ILE A 7 25.00 38.53 -40.49
CA ILE A 7 24.95 37.87 -39.20
C ILE A 7 23.74 36.90 -39.21
N PHE A 8 24.04 35.62 -39.25
CA PHE A 8 23.05 34.58 -39.00
C PHE A 8 22.79 34.50 -37.49
N VAL A 9 21.64 35.00 -37.05
CA VAL A 9 21.15 34.77 -35.69
C VAL A 9 20.48 33.38 -35.68
N LEU A 10 21.24 32.37 -35.20
CA LEU A 10 20.65 31.09 -34.82
C LEU A 10 19.83 31.29 -33.53
N SER A 11 18.53 31.42 -33.66
CA SER A 11 17.59 31.29 -32.54
C SER A 11 17.55 29.82 -32.15
N SER A 12 18.33 29.45 -31.12
CA SER A 12 18.18 28.19 -30.41
C SER A 12 16.85 28.21 -29.67
N PHE A 13 15.82 27.62 -30.26
CA PHE A 13 14.65 27.19 -29.52
C PHE A 13 15.09 26.08 -28.59
N SER A 14 15.37 26.42 -27.34
CA SER A 14 15.42 25.46 -26.23
C SER A 14 14.00 24.90 -26.10
N LEU A 15 13.78 23.71 -26.62
CA LEU A 15 12.68 22.88 -26.22
C LEU A 15 12.91 22.59 -24.72
N MET A 16 12.31 23.38 -23.86
CA MET A 16 12.12 23.01 -22.47
C MET A 16 11.18 21.79 -22.52
N SER A 17 11.78 20.62 -22.51
CA SER A 17 11.13 19.40 -22.08
C SER A 17 10.74 19.65 -20.63
N PHE A 18 9.49 19.99 -20.39
CA PHE A 18 8.89 19.81 -19.09
C PHE A 18 8.76 18.29 -18.92
N ALA A 19 9.82 17.62 -18.52
CA ALA A 19 9.70 16.36 -17.85
C ALA A 19 8.96 16.71 -16.55
N ASP A 20 7.72 16.32 -16.46
CA ASP A 20 6.95 16.34 -15.24
C ASP A 20 7.57 15.21 -14.40
N ASP A 21 8.58 15.55 -13.59
CA ASP A 21 9.28 14.65 -12.68
C ASP A 21 8.36 14.38 -11.47
N HIS A 22 7.19 13.81 -11.73
CA HIS A 22 6.35 13.29 -10.66
C HIS A 22 6.94 11.93 -10.24
N GLU A 23 7.82 11.94 -9.27
CA GLU A 23 8.21 10.75 -8.54
C GLU A 23 7.06 10.36 -7.60
N TRP A 24 6.59 9.11 -7.71
CA TRP A 24 5.71 8.56 -6.69
C TRP A 24 6.49 8.41 -5.39
N THR A 25 5.87 8.75 -4.27
CA THR A 25 6.38 8.32 -2.97
C THR A 25 6.34 6.80 -2.94
N THR A 26 7.47 6.20 -2.60
CA THR A 26 7.61 4.75 -2.54
C THR A 26 7.94 4.29 -1.14
N TYR A 27 7.51 3.07 -0.81
CA TYR A 27 7.77 2.40 0.45
C TYR A 27 8.16 0.96 0.18
N THR A 28 8.81 0.33 1.14
CA THR A 28 8.96 -1.12 1.18
C THR A 28 8.07 -1.68 2.27
N GLY A 29 7.32 -2.72 1.95
CA GLY A 29 6.48 -3.44 2.90
C GLY A 29 6.95 -4.86 3.15
N GLU A 30 6.73 -5.36 4.35
CA GLU A 30 6.76 -6.79 4.65
C GLU A 30 5.37 -7.27 5.08
N VAL A 31 5.05 -8.51 4.75
CA VAL A 31 3.78 -9.14 5.12
C VAL A 31 4.01 -10.55 5.62
N LEU A 32 3.60 -10.82 6.87
CA LEU A 32 3.49 -12.16 7.41
C LEU A 32 2.02 -12.59 7.39
N GLN A 33 1.73 -13.73 6.77
CA GLN A 33 0.38 -14.31 6.70
C GLN A 33 0.25 -15.41 7.74
N CYS A 34 -0.61 -15.23 8.74
CA CYS A 34 -0.60 -16.07 9.92
C CYS A 34 -2.00 -16.58 10.29
N ASN A 35 -2.02 -17.80 10.85
CA ASN A 35 -3.18 -18.38 11.51
C ASN A 35 -2.98 -18.42 13.02
N LEU A 36 -4.04 -18.25 13.76
CA LEU A 36 -4.02 -18.40 15.23
C LEU A 36 -3.79 -19.85 15.62
N LYS A 37 -2.95 -20.09 16.60
CA LYS A 37 -2.80 -21.40 17.22
C LYS A 37 -4.02 -21.76 18.07
N ASP A 38 -4.20 -23.05 18.32
CA ASP A 38 -5.32 -23.57 19.12
C ASP A 38 -5.47 -22.83 20.46
N GLY A 39 -6.69 -22.32 20.72
CA GLY A 39 -7.03 -21.60 21.94
C GLY A 39 -6.48 -20.17 22.02
N LYS A 40 -5.89 -19.64 20.96
CA LYS A 40 -5.44 -18.25 20.87
C LYS A 40 -6.46 -17.39 20.15
N SER A 41 -6.40 -16.08 20.38
CA SER A 41 -7.30 -15.09 19.82
C SER A 41 -6.53 -13.91 19.22
N VAL A 42 -7.20 -13.14 18.37
CA VAL A 42 -6.68 -11.86 17.87
C VAL A 42 -6.37 -10.91 19.02
N GLU A 43 -7.16 -10.95 20.10
CA GLU A 43 -6.93 -10.13 21.30
C GLU A 43 -5.60 -10.49 21.99
N ASP A 44 -5.24 -11.79 22.08
CA ASP A 44 -3.93 -12.21 22.61
C ASP A 44 -2.79 -11.65 21.76
N VAL A 45 -2.93 -11.69 20.44
CA VAL A 45 -1.96 -11.11 19.50
C VAL A 45 -1.85 -9.60 19.70
N MET A 46 -2.98 -8.89 19.72
CA MET A 46 -3.03 -7.43 19.89
C MET A 46 -2.41 -7.00 21.24
N ASN A 47 -2.65 -7.76 22.31
CA ASN A 47 -2.03 -7.48 23.60
C ASN A 47 -0.50 -7.63 23.53
N MET A 48 -0.01 -8.73 22.93
CA MET A 48 1.43 -8.96 22.79
C MET A 48 2.11 -7.89 21.92
N VAL A 49 1.55 -7.53 20.76
CA VAL A 49 2.19 -6.54 19.87
C VAL A 49 2.19 -5.15 20.48
N ARG A 50 1.18 -4.77 21.26
CA ARG A 50 1.11 -3.46 21.92
C ARG A 50 2.02 -3.35 23.15
N THR A 51 2.46 -4.47 23.74
CA THR A 51 3.33 -4.47 24.92
C THR A 51 4.77 -4.83 24.56
N ASP A 52 4.96 -5.89 23.80
CA ASP A 52 6.28 -6.44 23.55
C ASP A 52 6.88 -5.98 22.21
N TRP A 53 6.09 -6.00 21.14
CA TRP A 53 6.58 -5.59 19.82
C TRP A 53 6.71 -4.07 19.71
N TYR A 54 5.78 -3.34 20.30
CA TYR A 54 5.82 -1.88 20.38
C TYR A 54 7.10 -1.35 21.03
N GLU A 55 7.60 -2.01 22.07
CA GLU A 55 8.81 -1.63 22.80
C GLU A 55 10.12 -1.92 22.02
N LEU A 56 10.04 -2.55 20.84
CA LEU A 56 11.22 -2.76 20.01
C LEU A 56 11.72 -1.42 19.47
N ASP A 57 12.98 -1.10 19.76
CA ASP A 57 13.64 0.15 19.37
C ASP A 57 14.41 -0.07 18.06
N TYR A 58 13.67 -0.08 16.95
CA TYR A 58 14.25 -0.22 15.62
C TYR A 58 15.23 0.93 15.33
N PRO A 59 16.38 0.66 14.68
CA PRO A 59 17.42 1.67 14.42
C PRO A 59 17.01 2.70 13.35
N ILE A 60 15.90 2.46 12.66
CA ILE A 60 15.32 3.32 11.63
C ILE A 60 13.81 3.40 11.81
N PRO A 61 13.14 4.41 11.23
CA PRO A 61 11.68 4.49 11.24
C PRO A 61 11.04 3.23 10.66
N TYR A 62 10.13 2.63 11.43
CA TYR A 62 9.39 1.43 11.06
C TYR A 62 7.92 1.57 11.48
N ASP A 63 7.01 1.36 10.54
CA ASP A 63 5.58 1.41 10.76
C ASP A 63 4.99 -0.01 10.80
N GLY A 64 4.26 -0.35 11.84
CA GLY A 64 3.75 -1.70 12.08
C GLY A 64 2.24 -1.77 12.22
N TRP A 65 1.63 -2.76 11.56
CA TRP A 65 0.19 -2.97 11.54
C TRP A 65 -0.17 -4.44 11.77
N VAL A 66 -1.26 -4.67 12.50
CA VAL A 66 -1.95 -5.96 12.50
C VAL A 66 -3.26 -5.81 11.75
N THR A 67 -3.44 -6.59 10.69
CA THR A 67 -4.67 -6.56 9.89
C THR A 67 -5.45 -7.87 10.03
N THR A 68 -6.76 -7.76 10.14
CA THR A 68 -7.68 -8.90 10.29
C THR A 68 -8.77 -8.87 9.23
N PRO A 69 -9.12 -10.01 8.62
CA PRO A 69 -10.16 -10.08 7.61
C PRO A 69 -11.51 -9.63 8.16
N THR A 70 -12.21 -8.77 7.40
CA THR A 70 -13.56 -8.28 7.73
C THR A 70 -14.57 -8.71 6.67
N LEU A 71 -14.24 -8.53 5.37
CA LEU A 71 -15.03 -9.03 4.23
C LEU A 71 -14.09 -9.83 3.32
N PHE A 72 -14.28 -11.13 3.29
CA PHE A 72 -13.42 -12.08 2.56
C PHE A 72 -14.22 -13.31 2.15
N ALA A 73 -13.65 -14.13 1.27
CA ALA A 73 -14.18 -15.43 0.90
C ALA A 73 -13.28 -16.55 1.44
N ASP A 74 -13.84 -17.72 1.72
CA ASP A 74 -13.11 -18.87 2.26
C ASP A 74 -11.91 -19.32 1.40
N ASN A 75 -11.91 -18.99 0.12
CA ASN A 75 -10.82 -19.30 -0.81
C ASN A 75 -9.75 -18.19 -0.93
N ASP A 76 -9.84 -17.13 -0.17
CA ASP A 76 -8.89 -16.00 -0.19
C ASP A 76 -7.62 -16.24 0.66
N GLY A 77 -7.25 -17.50 0.90
CA GLY A 77 -6.03 -17.90 1.60
C GLY A 77 -6.22 -18.33 3.05
N GLY A 78 -7.39 -18.06 3.66
CA GLY A 78 -7.77 -18.64 4.97
C GLY A 78 -6.85 -18.24 6.13
N TYR A 79 -6.30 -17.02 6.12
CA TYR A 79 -5.49 -16.50 7.23
C TYR A 79 -6.34 -15.71 8.23
N ASP A 80 -6.04 -15.88 9.51
CA ASP A 80 -6.74 -15.17 10.59
C ASP A 80 -6.28 -13.73 10.74
N LEU A 81 -4.99 -13.48 10.44
CA LEU A 81 -4.39 -12.14 10.51
C LEU A 81 -3.13 -12.01 9.65
N PHE A 82 -2.72 -10.75 9.44
CA PHE A 82 -1.44 -10.42 8.83
C PHE A 82 -0.70 -9.43 9.73
N TRP A 83 0.60 -9.63 9.89
CA TRP A 83 1.51 -8.54 10.24
C TRP A 83 1.90 -7.81 8.97
N VAL A 84 1.88 -6.49 9.00
CA VAL A 84 2.32 -5.64 7.90
C VAL A 84 3.27 -4.59 8.45
N GLY A 85 4.50 -4.57 7.97
CA GLY A 85 5.50 -3.59 8.35
C GLY A 85 5.91 -2.73 7.15
N PHE A 86 6.29 -1.46 7.40
CA PHE A 86 6.73 -0.55 6.36
C PHE A 86 8.00 0.18 6.76
N THR A 87 8.82 0.47 5.76
CA THR A 87 9.98 1.37 5.82
C THR A 87 10.01 2.26 4.60
N ALA A 88 10.85 3.30 4.62
CA ALA A 88 10.96 4.23 3.51
C ALA A 88 11.47 3.56 2.22
N ASP A 89 12.38 2.59 2.33
CA ASP A 89 12.94 1.87 1.19
C ASP A 89 13.45 0.47 1.56
N ASN A 90 13.96 -0.25 0.56
CA ASN A 90 14.47 -1.63 0.70
C ASN A 90 15.74 -1.72 1.56
N ALA A 91 16.58 -0.68 1.60
CA ALA A 91 17.78 -0.67 2.42
C ALA A 91 17.43 -0.52 3.90
N ASP A 92 16.46 0.31 4.19
CA ASP A 92 15.89 0.48 5.52
C ASP A 92 15.18 -0.79 5.99
N MET A 93 14.42 -1.46 5.11
CA MET A 93 13.82 -2.77 5.43
C MET A 93 14.91 -3.79 5.76
N GLY A 94 15.96 -3.88 4.97
CA GLY A 94 17.11 -4.76 5.25
C GLY A 94 17.74 -4.46 6.61
N THR A 95 17.95 -3.18 6.92
CA THR A 95 18.52 -2.75 8.21
C THR A 95 17.61 -3.12 9.38
N SER A 96 16.29 -2.94 9.24
CA SER A 96 15.31 -3.35 10.25
C SER A 96 15.34 -4.84 10.50
N LEU A 97 15.38 -5.64 9.44
CA LEU A 97 15.38 -7.10 9.54
C LEU A 97 16.67 -7.64 10.13
N ASP A 98 17.85 -7.13 9.71
CA ASP A 98 19.12 -7.51 10.31
C ASP A 98 19.11 -7.24 11.81
N TRP A 99 18.65 -6.05 12.20
CA TRP A 99 18.53 -5.70 13.62
C TRP A 99 17.51 -6.59 14.35
N PHE A 100 16.37 -6.88 13.73
CA PHE A 100 15.32 -7.72 14.32
C PHE A 100 15.81 -9.16 14.54
N PHE A 101 16.55 -9.74 13.61
CA PHE A 101 17.13 -11.08 13.77
C PHE A 101 18.14 -11.16 14.91
N GLU A 102 18.81 -10.07 15.23
CA GLU A 102 19.76 -10.01 16.35
C GLU A 102 19.07 -9.70 17.69
N ASN A 103 18.05 -8.83 17.70
CA ASN A 103 17.51 -8.25 18.92
C ASN A 103 16.03 -8.62 19.19
N GLY A 104 15.27 -9.02 18.17
CA GLY A 104 13.84 -9.30 18.25
C GLY A 104 13.47 -10.75 18.57
N THR A 105 14.42 -11.64 18.78
CA THR A 105 14.19 -13.09 18.91
C THR A 105 13.25 -13.45 20.07
N GLU A 106 13.34 -12.76 21.21
CA GLU A 106 12.45 -12.99 22.35
C GLU A 106 11.00 -12.62 22.00
N VAL A 107 10.80 -11.46 21.38
CA VAL A 107 9.49 -10.98 20.95
C VAL A 107 8.93 -11.87 19.85
N PHE A 108 9.76 -12.28 18.89
CA PHE A 108 9.32 -13.21 17.84
C PHE A 108 8.93 -14.58 18.38
N SER A 109 9.61 -15.08 19.41
CA SER A 109 9.22 -16.32 20.09
C SER A 109 7.86 -16.19 20.77
N LYS A 110 7.53 -15.04 21.36
CA LYS A 110 6.17 -14.76 21.90
C LYS A 110 5.13 -14.75 20.79
N TRP A 111 5.43 -14.13 19.64
CA TRP A 111 4.60 -14.14 18.45
C TRP A 111 4.33 -15.56 17.96
N GLU A 112 5.38 -16.37 17.79
CA GLU A 112 5.28 -17.77 17.37
C GLU A 112 4.50 -18.64 18.36
N ASN A 113 4.38 -18.27 19.64
CA ASN A 113 3.51 -18.96 20.59
C ASN A 113 2.02 -18.69 20.38
N LEU A 114 1.66 -17.62 19.66
CA LEU A 114 0.29 -17.20 19.40
C LEU A 114 -0.18 -17.61 18.00
N VAL A 115 0.72 -17.57 17.02
CA VAL A 115 0.38 -17.78 15.61
C VAL A 115 1.33 -18.73 14.91
N GLU A 116 0.89 -19.26 13.78
CA GLU A 116 1.70 -19.97 12.80
C GLU A 116 1.62 -19.23 11.47
N CYS A 117 2.75 -18.71 10.99
CA CYS A 117 2.79 -17.94 9.77
C CYS A 117 3.22 -18.80 8.59
N ALA A 118 2.42 -18.82 7.53
CA ALA A 118 2.64 -19.62 6.33
C ALA A 118 3.60 -18.94 5.33
N SER A 119 3.71 -17.60 5.40
CA SER A 119 4.61 -16.85 4.52
C SER A 119 5.13 -15.58 5.18
N TRP A 120 6.27 -15.15 4.71
CA TRP A 120 6.90 -13.85 4.97
C TRP A 120 7.35 -13.30 3.62
N SER A 121 6.75 -12.20 3.19
CA SER A 121 6.96 -11.65 1.85
C SER A 121 7.28 -10.16 1.89
N HIS A 122 8.05 -9.71 0.90
CA HIS A 122 8.40 -8.30 0.69
C HIS A 122 7.68 -7.72 -0.52
N TRP A 123 7.39 -6.43 -0.45
CA TRP A 123 6.59 -5.69 -1.42
C TRP A 123 7.19 -4.32 -1.70
N ASP A 124 7.30 -3.98 -2.99
CA ASP A 124 7.51 -2.60 -3.42
C ASP A 124 6.15 -1.91 -3.47
N ILE A 125 6.04 -0.73 -2.84
CA ILE A 125 4.77 -0.03 -2.67
C ILE A 125 4.91 1.38 -3.22
N TRP A 126 3.97 1.78 -4.08
CA TRP A 126 3.92 3.11 -4.68
C TRP A 126 2.64 3.80 -4.28
N GLU A 127 2.77 5.01 -3.76
CA GLU A 127 1.65 5.83 -3.38
C GLU A 127 0.96 6.43 -4.60
N ALA A 128 -0.32 6.08 -4.81
CA ALA A 128 -1.17 6.63 -5.86
C ALA A 128 -1.98 7.84 -5.35
N ARG A 129 -2.21 7.89 -4.03
CA ARG A 129 -2.89 8.97 -3.33
C ARG A 129 -2.35 9.06 -1.91
N GLU A 130 -1.89 10.24 -1.54
CA GLU A 130 -1.58 10.57 -0.16
C GLU A 130 -2.87 10.69 0.66
N PRO A 131 -2.95 10.08 1.85
CA PRO A 131 -4.09 10.29 2.75
C PRO A 131 -4.13 11.75 3.25
N SER A 132 -5.32 12.34 3.33
CA SER A 132 -5.48 13.70 3.85
C SER A 132 -5.47 13.79 5.38
N SER A 133 -5.44 12.64 6.07
CA SER A 133 -5.30 12.51 7.52
C SER A 133 -4.13 11.59 7.85
N THR A 134 -3.35 11.96 8.86
CA THR A 134 -2.30 11.11 9.40
C THR A 134 -2.92 9.91 10.13
N PHE A 135 -2.26 8.77 10.05
CA PHE A 135 -2.58 7.63 10.90
C PHE A 135 -1.95 7.87 12.27
N GLU A 136 -2.72 7.61 13.32
CA GLU A 136 -2.22 7.67 14.69
C GLU A 136 -2.09 6.27 15.26
N GLU A 137 -1.14 6.12 16.17
CA GLU A 137 -0.94 4.87 16.89
C GLU A 137 -2.19 4.45 17.65
N GLY A 138 -2.55 3.17 17.53
CA GLY A 138 -3.77 2.62 18.11
C GLY A 138 -5.02 2.82 17.25
N ASP A 139 -4.95 3.58 16.16
CA ASP A 139 -6.06 3.74 15.23
C ASP A 139 -6.39 2.43 14.52
N THR A 140 -7.67 2.24 14.24
CA THR A 140 -8.17 1.17 13.37
C THR A 140 -8.71 1.79 12.09
N ASN A 141 -8.10 1.40 10.96
CA ASN A 141 -8.54 1.78 9.62
C ASN A 141 -9.12 0.58 8.89
N ILE A 142 -9.80 0.85 7.79
CA ILE A 142 -10.31 -0.19 6.88
C ILE A 142 -9.46 -0.18 5.62
N TRP A 143 -8.90 -1.31 5.28
CA TRP A 143 -8.11 -1.49 4.06
C TRP A 143 -8.85 -2.40 3.09
N ALA A 144 -9.04 -1.93 1.86
CA ALA A 144 -9.61 -2.72 0.78
C ALA A 144 -8.55 -3.06 -0.25
N PHE A 145 -8.21 -4.35 -0.38
CA PHE A 145 -7.24 -4.86 -1.35
C PHE A 145 -7.92 -5.50 -2.55
N HIS A 146 -7.50 -5.12 -3.72
CA HIS A 146 -7.88 -5.73 -4.99
C HIS A 146 -6.65 -6.35 -5.67
N SER A 147 -6.78 -7.54 -6.25
CA SER A 147 -5.83 -8.08 -7.23
C SER A 147 -6.16 -7.53 -8.60
N CYS A 148 -5.17 -7.02 -9.32
CA CYS A 148 -5.38 -6.30 -10.57
C CYS A 148 -4.48 -6.81 -11.69
N ASN A 149 -5.02 -6.85 -12.90
CA ASN A 149 -4.28 -7.12 -14.14
C ASN A 149 -4.46 -5.97 -15.11
N PHE A 150 -3.38 -5.51 -15.75
CA PHE A 150 -3.47 -4.47 -16.75
C PHE A 150 -4.35 -4.88 -17.93
N LYS A 151 -5.18 -3.97 -18.37
CA LYS A 151 -5.90 -4.13 -19.62
C LYS A 151 -4.94 -4.14 -20.80
N LYS A 152 -5.37 -4.74 -21.92
CA LYS A 152 -4.55 -4.81 -23.13
C LYS A 152 -4.02 -3.44 -23.54
N ARG A 153 -2.71 -3.35 -23.72
CA ARG A 153 -1.96 -2.11 -24.10
C ARG A 153 -1.89 -1.06 -22.99
N LYS A 154 -2.28 -1.37 -21.78
CA LYS A 154 -2.09 -0.54 -20.60
C LYS A 154 -0.90 -1.05 -19.79
N GLY A 155 -0.29 -0.19 -18.98
CA GLY A 155 0.85 -0.52 -18.14
C GLY A 155 1.18 0.60 -17.17
N VAL A 156 2.32 0.50 -16.51
CA VAL A 156 2.78 1.45 -15.50
C VAL A 156 2.82 2.90 -16.00
N SER A 157 3.15 3.12 -17.28
CA SER A 157 3.17 4.46 -17.87
C SER A 157 1.81 5.16 -17.91
N ASP A 158 0.70 4.40 -17.82
CA ASP A 158 -0.65 4.97 -17.83
C ASP A 158 -1.10 5.44 -16.45
N PHE A 159 -0.41 5.07 -15.36
CA PHE A 159 -0.84 5.40 -14.00
C PHE A 159 -0.88 6.89 -13.73
N ARG A 160 0.11 7.66 -14.19
CA ARG A 160 0.23 9.08 -13.86
C ARG A 160 -1.03 9.88 -14.17
N ASP A 161 -1.56 9.73 -15.38
CA ASP A 161 -2.78 10.43 -15.78
C ASP A 161 -4.02 9.81 -15.15
N ASN A 162 -4.04 8.48 -15.03
CA ASN A 162 -5.12 7.77 -14.37
C ASN A 162 -5.25 8.13 -12.88
N ASP A 163 -4.13 8.33 -12.18
CA ASP A 163 -4.13 8.76 -10.77
C ASP A 163 -4.72 10.16 -10.60
N LYS A 164 -4.45 11.09 -11.52
CA LYS A 164 -5.06 12.43 -11.49
C LYS A 164 -6.58 12.34 -11.57
N GLU A 165 -7.12 11.50 -12.46
CA GLU A 165 -8.56 11.31 -12.61
C GLU A 165 -9.18 10.65 -11.37
N TRP A 166 -8.54 9.59 -10.84
CA TRP A 166 -9.01 8.92 -9.64
C TRP A 166 -8.91 9.80 -8.40
N ASN A 167 -7.84 10.59 -8.24
CA ASN A 167 -7.70 11.53 -7.13
C ASN A 167 -8.78 12.61 -7.20
N ALA A 168 -9.09 13.15 -8.38
CA ALA A 168 -10.21 14.08 -8.55
C ALA A 168 -11.59 13.44 -8.19
N PHE A 169 -11.78 12.16 -8.53
CA PHE A 169 -12.97 11.42 -8.10
C PHE A 169 -13.03 11.26 -6.58
N PHE A 170 -11.94 10.83 -5.93
CA PHE A 170 -11.86 10.73 -4.47
C PHE A 170 -12.13 12.05 -3.77
N ASP A 171 -11.56 13.16 -4.28
CA ASP A 171 -11.79 14.51 -3.75
C ASP A 171 -13.26 14.91 -3.88
N SER A 172 -13.90 14.61 -5.02
CA SER A 172 -15.31 14.93 -5.27
C SER A 172 -16.28 14.27 -4.30
N ILE A 173 -15.91 13.14 -3.72
CA ILE A 173 -16.71 12.38 -2.74
C ILE A 173 -16.26 12.59 -1.29
N GLY A 174 -15.25 13.45 -1.06
CA GLY A 174 -14.71 13.74 0.27
C GLY A 174 -14.00 12.56 0.91
N HIS A 175 -13.37 11.67 0.11
CA HIS A 175 -12.58 10.56 0.62
C HIS A 175 -11.27 11.05 1.23
N SER A 176 -11.02 10.70 2.48
CA SER A 176 -9.84 11.14 3.24
C SER A 176 -8.68 10.13 3.25
N GLY A 177 -8.92 8.89 2.87
CA GLY A 177 -7.93 7.83 2.86
C GLY A 177 -6.94 7.92 1.70
N GLY A 178 -5.89 7.12 1.79
CA GLY A 178 -4.87 6.96 0.74
C GLY A 178 -5.16 5.80 -0.20
N ALA A 179 -4.34 5.69 -1.24
CA ALA A 179 -4.32 4.56 -2.15
C ALA A 179 -2.87 4.19 -2.53
N TRP A 180 -2.54 2.90 -2.51
CA TRP A 180 -1.21 2.39 -2.79
C TRP A 180 -1.26 1.18 -3.72
N ARG A 181 -0.26 1.06 -4.57
CA ARG A 181 -0.04 -0.12 -5.41
C ARG A 181 1.09 -0.94 -4.86
N TRP A 182 0.90 -2.24 -4.84
CA TRP A 182 1.81 -3.21 -4.24
C TRP A 182 2.28 -4.18 -5.30
N TRP A 183 3.59 -4.30 -5.44
CA TRP A 183 4.25 -5.29 -6.30
C TRP A 183 5.03 -6.28 -5.45
N ALA A 184 4.91 -7.55 -5.79
CA ALA A 184 5.68 -8.59 -5.15
C ALA A 184 7.18 -8.42 -5.43
N ALA A 185 7.98 -8.27 -4.36
CA ALA A 185 9.43 -8.11 -4.45
C ALA A 185 10.18 -9.39 -4.04
N GLY A 186 9.73 -10.08 -2.99
CA GLY A 186 10.36 -11.30 -2.50
C GLY A 186 9.42 -12.13 -1.63
N GLY A 187 9.63 -13.46 -1.56
CA GLY A 187 8.87 -14.35 -0.69
C GLY A 187 7.38 -14.52 -1.02
N SER A 188 6.90 -13.91 -2.10
CA SER A 188 5.51 -13.96 -2.53
C SER A 188 5.18 -15.23 -3.29
N ASP A 189 3.88 -15.56 -3.35
CA ASP A 189 3.37 -16.71 -4.08
C ASP A 189 3.69 -16.59 -5.57
N THR A 190 4.51 -17.51 -6.07
CA THR A 190 4.89 -17.58 -7.49
C THR A 190 3.76 -18.06 -8.40
N SER A 191 2.65 -18.56 -7.84
CA SER A 191 1.44 -18.92 -8.58
C SER A 191 0.48 -17.73 -8.78
N ALA A 192 0.72 -16.60 -8.13
CA ALA A 192 -0.07 -15.39 -8.33
C ALA A 192 -0.02 -14.94 -9.80
N THR A 193 -1.18 -14.69 -10.39
CA THR A 193 -1.34 -14.34 -11.81
C THR A 193 -1.68 -12.87 -12.03
N ASN A 194 -1.80 -12.10 -10.96
CA ASN A 194 -2.07 -10.67 -11.02
C ASN A 194 -0.78 -9.88 -11.24
N ASP A 195 -0.89 -8.74 -11.93
CA ASP A 195 0.24 -7.85 -12.19
C ASP A 195 0.62 -7.05 -10.92
N PHE A 196 -0.39 -6.63 -10.13
CA PHE A 196 -0.21 -5.86 -8.90
C PHE A 196 -1.45 -5.95 -7.99
N TYR A 197 -1.31 -5.46 -6.77
CA TYR A 197 -2.46 -5.19 -5.90
C TYR A 197 -2.66 -3.68 -5.76
N ILE A 198 -3.92 -3.25 -5.55
CA ILE A 198 -4.22 -1.90 -5.09
C ILE A 198 -4.87 -1.97 -3.72
N ASN A 199 -4.34 -1.20 -2.77
CA ASN A 199 -4.93 -0.95 -1.48
C ASN A 199 -5.55 0.44 -1.44
N ILE A 200 -6.76 0.54 -0.92
CA ILE A 200 -7.42 1.81 -0.61
C ILE A 200 -7.77 1.79 0.87
N SER A 201 -7.35 2.81 1.62
CA SER A 201 -7.67 2.94 3.04
C SER A 201 -8.90 3.82 3.28
N PHE A 202 -9.61 3.55 4.36
CA PHE A 202 -10.79 4.28 4.81
C PHE A 202 -10.73 4.42 6.33
N SER A 203 -11.21 5.54 6.87
CA SER A 203 -11.27 5.76 8.31
C SER A 203 -12.31 4.87 9.01
N SER A 204 -13.25 4.29 8.26
CA SER A 204 -14.31 3.42 8.80
C SER A 204 -15.03 2.62 7.72
N MET A 205 -15.76 1.57 8.13
CA MET A 205 -16.70 0.84 7.25
C MET A 205 -17.80 1.74 6.68
N ASN A 206 -18.17 2.81 7.37
CA ASN A 206 -19.16 3.77 6.84
C ASN A 206 -18.56 4.57 5.68
N GLU A 207 -17.32 5.02 5.79
CA GLU A 207 -16.62 5.69 4.68
C GLU A 207 -16.45 4.74 3.48
N TYR A 208 -16.03 3.50 3.73
CA TYR A 208 -15.99 2.46 2.70
C TYR A 208 -17.36 2.29 2.00
N GLY A 209 -18.46 2.24 2.75
CA GLY A 209 -19.81 2.15 2.20
C GLY A 209 -20.16 3.35 1.30
N LYS A 210 -19.88 4.57 1.75
CA LYS A 210 -20.10 5.80 0.97
C LYS A 210 -19.31 5.79 -0.34
N TYR A 211 -18.04 5.38 -0.29
CA TYR A 211 -17.23 5.20 -1.49
C TYR A 211 -17.86 4.20 -2.47
N ARG A 212 -18.34 3.05 -1.97
CA ARG A 212 -19.00 2.03 -2.81
C ARG A 212 -20.26 2.57 -3.50
N ASP A 213 -21.07 3.34 -2.78
CA ASP A 213 -22.29 3.96 -3.33
C ASP A 213 -21.93 5.02 -4.38
N ALA A 214 -20.98 5.90 -4.10
CA ALA A 214 -20.51 6.91 -5.04
C ALA A 214 -19.93 6.30 -6.31
N ARG A 215 -19.09 5.24 -6.16
CA ARG A 215 -18.54 4.51 -7.30
C ARG A 215 -19.64 3.86 -8.16
N LYS A 216 -20.64 3.25 -7.53
CA LYS A 216 -21.80 2.66 -8.23
C LYS A 216 -22.59 3.73 -9.00
N GLN A 217 -22.81 4.90 -8.41
CA GLN A 217 -23.46 6.02 -9.07
C GLN A 217 -22.65 6.51 -10.27
N ALA A 218 -21.34 6.74 -10.10
CA ALA A 218 -20.45 7.18 -11.17
C ALA A 218 -20.35 6.16 -12.32
N MET A 219 -20.43 4.86 -12.02
CA MET A 219 -20.56 3.83 -13.07
C MET A 219 -21.87 3.94 -13.83
N SER A 220 -22.97 4.22 -13.15
CA SER A 220 -24.31 4.32 -13.75
C SER A 220 -24.46 5.53 -14.66
N ASP A 221 -23.85 6.66 -14.32
CA ASP A 221 -23.92 7.90 -15.09
C ASP A 221 -22.74 8.10 -16.06
N GLY A 222 -21.80 7.16 -16.07
CA GLY A 222 -20.65 7.17 -16.99
C GLY A 222 -19.55 8.17 -16.60
N SER A 223 -19.54 8.67 -15.38
CA SER A 223 -18.55 9.62 -14.87
C SER A 223 -17.38 8.98 -14.11
N LEU A 224 -17.37 7.63 -13.96
CA LEU A 224 -16.28 6.94 -13.31
C LEU A 224 -14.98 7.09 -14.13
N PRO A 225 -13.82 7.40 -13.51
CA PRO A 225 -12.54 7.43 -14.20
C PRO A 225 -12.22 6.15 -14.98
N GLU A 226 -11.43 6.27 -16.05
CA GLU A 226 -11.02 5.10 -16.83
C GLU A 226 -10.36 4.05 -15.92
N GLN A 227 -10.77 2.80 -16.07
CA GLN A 227 -10.12 1.68 -15.40
C GLN A 227 -9.07 1.09 -16.36
N ILE A 228 -7.81 1.35 -16.08
CA ILE A 228 -6.68 0.83 -16.88
C ILE A 228 -6.29 -0.61 -16.52
N ALA A 229 -6.86 -1.14 -15.45
CA ALA A 229 -6.71 -2.52 -15.00
C ALA A 229 -8.08 -3.15 -14.71
N ASP A 230 -8.16 -4.45 -14.86
CA ASP A 230 -9.26 -5.28 -14.40
C ASP A 230 -8.90 -5.80 -13.00
N CYS A 231 -9.65 -5.34 -12.01
CA CYS A 231 -9.46 -5.72 -10.62
C CYS A 231 -10.63 -6.56 -10.11
N ASP A 232 -10.34 -7.53 -9.25
CA ASP A 232 -11.36 -8.37 -8.60
C ASP A 232 -12.18 -7.62 -7.54
N ALA A 233 -13.09 -8.33 -6.88
CA ALA A 233 -13.78 -7.81 -5.71
C ALA A 233 -12.79 -7.64 -4.53
N PRO A 234 -12.89 -6.55 -3.74
CA PRO A 234 -11.93 -6.32 -2.68
C PRO A 234 -12.08 -7.30 -1.52
N ARG A 235 -10.95 -7.70 -0.97
CA ARG A 235 -10.86 -8.23 0.38
C ARG A 235 -10.71 -7.05 1.32
N VAL A 236 -11.50 -7.02 2.38
CA VAL A 236 -11.54 -5.87 3.30
C VAL A 236 -11.04 -6.31 4.66
N TYR A 237 -10.14 -5.53 5.22
CA TYR A 237 -9.47 -5.80 6.48
C TYR A 237 -9.68 -4.65 7.47
N ALA A 238 -9.80 -4.97 8.74
CA ALA A 238 -9.56 -4.03 9.81
C ALA A 238 -8.05 -3.96 10.04
N ALA A 239 -7.44 -2.80 9.85
CA ALA A 239 -6.02 -2.55 9.99
C ALA A 239 -5.77 -1.73 11.25
N ASN A 240 -5.10 -2.33 12.23
CA ASN A 240 -4.78 -1.71 13.51
C ASN A 240 -3.34 -1.25 13.48
N ASN A 241 -3.11 0.05 13.61
CA ASN A 241 -1.77 0.61 13.73
C ASN A 241 -1.17 0.27 15.09
N ILE A 242 0.03 -0.27 15.10
CA ILE A 242 0.76 -0.66 16.31
C ILE A 242 1.89 0.32 16.59
N LYS A 243 2.59 0.75 15.55
CA LYS A 243 3.73 1.65 15.66
C LYS A 243 3.76 2.55 14.43
N VAL A 244 3.98 3.84 14.63
CA VAL A 244 4.08 4.84 13.55
C VAL A 244 5.53 5.21 13.33
N MET A 245 5.94 5.33 12.09
CA MET A 245 7.24 5.90 11.72
C MET A 245 7.33 7.34 12.25
N ASN A 246 8.35 7.63 13.05
CA ASN A 246 8.64 8.97 13.58
C ASN A 246 9.91 9.54 12.94
#